data_8dac23cfaba3834e1a9f73c6006b18be
#
_entry.id   8dac23cfaba3834e1a9f73c6006b18be
#
_cell.length_a   1.000
_cell.length_b   1.000
_cell.length_c   1.000
_cell.angle_alpha   90.00
_cell.angle_beta   90.00
_cell.angle_gamma   90.00
#
_symmetry.space_group_name_H-M   'P 1'
#
loop_
_entity.id
_entity.type
_entity.pdbx_description
1 polymer ?
#
loop_
_entity_poly.entity_id
_entity_poly.type
_entity_poly.pdbx_seq_one_letter_code
_entity_poly.pdbx_strand_id
1 'polypeptide(L)'
;MIQILKVNTQFYDESAIGSYDASRARVMYLKDFIENKDGYKLFYHKGKPIKREKDLQLLFKLTWFATIFDVNAEVNNGRGPVDFKISKGDLDKTLVEFKLASNSKLKQNIANQVQVYEAANNTNQSMKVILYFNEIEYKKVLNVLDELGLSSDENIILIDACNNKISASNV
;
A
#
# COMPACT_ATOMS: atom_id res chain seq x y z
N MET A 1 7.77 12.16 29.17
CA MET A 1 7.96 12.64 27.79
C MET A 1 6.98 12.00 26.79
N ILE A 2 6.89 10.66 26.69
CA ILE A 2 5.95 9.95 25.79
C ILE A 2 4.49 10.31 26.06
N GLN A 3 4.09 10.48 27.31
CA GLN A 3 2.70 10.81 27.70
C GLN A 3 2.30 12.24 27.29
N ILE A 4 3.24 13.19 27.28
CA ILE A 4 2.99 14.57 26.84
C ILE A 4 2.86 14.62 25.30
N LEU A 5 3.62 13.82 24.58
CA LEU A 5 3.49 13.71 23.13
C LEU A 5 2.17 13.08 22.72
N LYS A 6 1.67 12.09 23.47
CA LYS A 6 0.35 11.47 23.23
C LYS A 6 -0.82 12.44 23.40
N VAL A 7 -0.70 13.43 24.31
CA VAL A 7 -1.77 14.41 24.60
C VAL A 7 -1.76 15.57 23.59
N ASN A 8 -0.60 15.91 23.00
CA ASN A 8 -0.44 17.13 22.20
C ASN A 8 -0.28 16.89 20.69
N THR A 9 -0.22 15.63 20.25
CA THR A 9 -0.10 15.34 18.81
C THR A 9 -1.02 14.17 18.43
N GLN A 10 -1.90 14.36 17.47
CA GLN A 10 -2.70 13.29 16.85
C GLN A 10 -1.86 12.14 16.29
N PHE A 11 -0.55 12.34 16.16
CA PHE A 11 0.39 11.38 15.61
C PHE A 11 0.54 10.09 16.44
N TYR A 12 0.20 10.14 17.74
CA TYR A 12 0.34 9.00 18.66
C TYR A 12 -0.99 8.51 19.24
N ASP A 13 -2.11 9.15 18.90
CA ASP A 13 -3.41 8.69 19.39
C ASP A 13 -4.08 7.77 18.35
N GLU A 14 -3.53 6.56 18.24
CA GLU A 14 -4.15 5.49 17.45
C GLU A 14 -5.26 4.76 18.21
N SER A 15 -5.58 5.17 19.44
CA SER A 15 -6.51 4.45 20.30
C SER A 15 -7.96 4.50 19.79
N ALA A 16 -8.32 5.58 19.10
CA ALA A 16 -9.66 5.81 18.57
C ALA A 16 -9.88 5.33 17.13
N ILE A 17 -8.81 4.96 16.40
CA ILE A 17 -8.91 4.55 15.00
C ILE A 17 -8.83 3.03 14.83
N GLY A 18 -9.49 2.52 13.78
CA GLY A 18 -9.43 1.12 13.38
C GLY A 18 -8.20 0.80 12.54
N SER A 19 -7.93 -0.49 12.33
CA SER A 19 -6.81 -0.99 11.52
C SER A 19 -6.90 -0.49 10.08
N TYR A 20 -8.12 -0.32 9.53
CA TYR A 20 -8.34 0.17 8.18
C TYR A 20 -7.88 1.62 8.02
N ASP A 21 -8.36 2.52 8.88
CA ASP A 21 -8.00 3.94 8.80
C ASP A 21 -6.52 4.15 9.05
N ALA A 22 -5.95 3.42 10.02
CA ALA A 22 -4.52 3.45 10.30
C ALA A 22 -3.70 2.99 9.09
N SER A 23 -4.11 1.91 8.42
CA SER A 23 -3.44 1.40 7.20
C SER A 23 -3.56 2.38 6.04
N ARG A 24 -4.77 2.94 5.82
CA ARG A 24 -5.02 3.92 4.77
C ARG A 24 -4.18 5.18 4.96
N ALA A 25 -4.10 5.71 6.17
CA ALA A 25 -3.28 6.88 6.47
C ALA A 25 -1.80 6.64 6.12
N ARG A 26 -1.26 5.46 6.42
CA ARG A 26 0.14 5.12 6.11
C ARG A 26 0.38 4.87 4.62
N VAL A 27 -0.58 4.26 3.93
CA VAL A 27 -0.52 4.11 2.46
C VAL A 27 -0.57 5.48 1.79
N MET A 28 -1.43 6.39 2.25
CA MET A 28 -1.51 7.74 1.69
C MET A 28 -0.27 8.59 1.99
N TYR A 29 0.33 8.42 3.17
CA TYR A 29 1.63 9.03 3.48
C TYR A 29 2.73 8.52 2.54
N LEU A 30 2.79 7.19 2.33
CA LEU A 30 3.75 6.58 1.41
C LEU A 30 3.53 7.07 -0.04
N LYS A 31 2.28 7.20 -0.47
CA LYS A 31 1.92 7.78 -1.76
C LYS A 31 2.44 9.22 -1.89
N ASP A 32 2.14 10.09 -0.94
CA ASP A 32 2.61 11.48 -0.93
C ASP A 32 4.14 11.58 -0.94
N PHE A 33 4.81 10.74 -0.14
CA PHE A 33 6.27 10.67 -0.11
C PHE A 33 6.85 10.28 -1.47
N ILE A 34 6.28 9.27 -2.13
CA ILE A 34 6.77 8.79 -3.44
C ILE A 34 6.48 9.82 -4.53
N GLU A 35 5.26 10.36 -4.57
CA GLU A 35 4.81 11.23 -5.66
C GLU A 35 5.36 12.65 -5.56
N ASN A 36 5.45 13.21 -4.34
CA ASN A 36 5.64 14.64 -4.12
C ASN A 36 6.92 15.00 -3.36
N LYS A 37 7.62 14.02 -2.77
CA LYS A 37 8.81 14.26 -1.91
C LYS A 37 10.03 13.47 -2.36
N ASP A 38 10.19 13.30 -3.66
CA ASP A 38 11.33 12.62 -4.27
C ASP A 38 11.48 11.13 -3.91
N GLY A 39 10.53 10.56 -3.17
CA GLY A 39 10.56 9.16 -2.74
C GLY A 39 10.62 8.16 -3.90
N TYR A 40 10.10 8.54 -5.08
CA TYR A 40 10.21 7.72 -6.30
C TYR A 40 11.65 7.33 -6.63
N LYS A 41 12.66 8.16 -6.28
CA LYS A 41 14.08 7.91 -6.55
C LYS A 41 14.58 6.62 -5.90
N LEU A 42 13.98 6.20 -4.78
CA LEU A 42 14.31 4.94 -4.10
C LEU A 42 13.95 3.69 -4.92
N PHE A 43 13.07 3.85 -5.90
CA PHE A 43 12.60 2.76 -6.74
C PHE A 43 13.33 2.66 -8.08
N TYR A 44 14.48 3.36 -8.21
CA TYR A 44 15.33 3.28 -9.39
C TYR A 44 16.74 2.84 -9.02
N HIS A 45 17.26 1.86 -9.76
CA HIS A 45 18.66 1.44 -9.68
C HIS A 45 19.33 1.68 -11.04
N LYS A 46 20.37 2.53 -11.06
CA LYS A 46 21.07 2.92 -12.32
C LYS A 46 20.10 3.40 -13.42
N GLY A 47 19.12 4.23 -13.03
CA GLY A 47 18.12 4.77 -13.95
C GLY A 47 17.03 3.80 -14.40
N LYS A 48 17.01 2.56 -13.91
CA LYS A 48 15.99 1.55 -14.24
C LYS A 48 15.06 1.32 -13.04
N PRO A 49 13.74 1.17 -13.27
CA PRO A 49 12.79 0.82 -12.21
C PRO A 49 13.16 -0.52 -11.55
N ILE A 50 12.84 -0.62 -10.27
CA ILE A 50 12.91 -1.89 -9.53
C ILE A 50 11.95 -2.93 -10.12
N LYS A 51 12.23 -4.21 -9.85
CA LYS A 51 11.41 -5.33 -10.30
C LYS A 51 10.80 -6.14 -9.16
N ARG A 52 10.99 -5.69 -7.90
CA ARG A 52 10.57 -6.43 -6.72
C ARG A 52 9.59 -5.61 -5.90
N GLU A 53 8.42 -6.17 -5.65
CA GLU A 53 7.39 -5.59 -4.76
C GLU A 53 7.91 -5.45 -3.32
N LYS A 54 8.88 -6.28 -2.93
CA LYS A 54 9.50 -6.29 -1.61
C LYS A 54 10.09 -4.94 -1.18
N ASP A 55 10.62 -4.16 -2.12
CA ASP A 55 11.23 -2.86 -1.81
C ASP A 55 10.15 -1.85 -1.36
N LEU A 56 8.96 -1.90 -1.97
CA LEU A 56 7.80 -1.11 -1.55
C LEU A 56 7.25 -1.59 -0.19
N GLN A 57 7.17 -2.89 0.00
CA GLN A 57 6.75 -3.50 1.27
C GLN A 57 7.65 -3.09 2.44
N LEU A 58 8.98 -3.02 2.23
CA LEU A 58 9.93 -2.59 3.26
C LEU A 58 9.71 -1.13 3.67
N LEU A 59 9.45 -0.23 2.72
CA LEU A 59 9.11 1.17 3.03
C LEU A 59 7.80 1.27 3.80
N PHE A 60 6.77 0.52 3.40
CA PHE A 60 5.52 0.49 4.15
C PHE A 60 5.72 -0.01 5.58
N LYS A 61 6.54 -1.04 5.77
CA LYS A 61 6.86 -1.54 7.11
C LYS A 61 7.48 -0.48 8.00
N LEU A 62 8.32 0.40 7.46
CA LEU A 62 8.93 1.50 8.22
C LEU A 62 7.90 2.51 8.72
N THR A 63 6.76 2.68 8.05
CA THR A 63 5.71 3.60 8.48
C THR A 63 5.01 3.17 9.77
N TRP A 64 5.20 1.91 10.19
CA TRP A 64 4.58 1.33 11.38
C TRP A 64 5.44 1.43 12.64
N PHE A 65 6.42 2.30 12.64
CA PHE A 65 7.18 2.60 13.83
C PHE A 65 6.28 3.18 14.94
N ALA A 66 6.44 2.69 16.17
CA ALA A 66 5.68 3.13 17.36
C ALA A 66 4.14 3.06 17.20
N THR A 67 3.63 1.92 16.77
CA THR A 67 2.18 1.66 16.64
C THR A 67 1.64 0.78 17.76
N ILE A 68 0.32 0.87 18.01
CA ILE A 68 -0.42 -0.05 18.89
C ILE A 68 -1.00 -1.25 18.13
N PHE A 69 -0.90 -1.25 16.80
CA PHE A 69 -1.39 -2.34 15.96
C PHE A 69 -0.38 -3.48 15.88
N ASP A 70 -0.88 -4.69 15.78
CA ASP A 70 -0.08 -5.86 15.42
C ASP A 70 0.09 -5.88 13.90
N VAL A 71 1.34 -5.77 13.42
CA VAL A 71 1.70 -5.65 12.01
C VAL A 71 2.46 -6.89 11.56
N ASN A 72 1.76 -7.80 10.92
CA ASN A 72 2.29 -9.06 10.46
C ASN A 72 2.54 -9.02 8.94
N ALA A 73 3.78 -9.30 8.53
CA ALA A 73 4.16 -9.43 7.13
C ALA A 73 4.13 -10.89 6.67
N GLU A 74 3.81 -11.11 5.39
CA GLU A 74 3.84 -12.43 4.73
C GLU A 74 2.97 -13.49 5.45
N VAL A 75 1.77 -13.09 5.88
CA VAL A 75 0.86 -13.98 6.61
C VAL A 75 0.25 -15.01 5.66
N ASN A 76 0.59 -16.27 5.85
CA ASN A 76 0.04 -17.37 5.07
C ASN A 76 -1.11 -18.05 5.84
N ASN A 77 -2.32 -17.87 5.37
CA ASN A 77 -3.53 -18.49 5.93
C ASN A 77 -4.02 -19.68 5.07
N GLY A 78 -3.09 -20.40 4.43
CA GLY A 78 -3.40 -21.60 3.65
C GLY A 78 -3.85 -21.36 2.19
N ARG A 79 -3.94 -20.10 1.75
CA ARG A 79 -4.35 -19.72 0.38
C ARG A 79 -3.37 -18.76 -0.31
N GLY A 80 -2.14 -18.72 0.17
CA GLY A 80 -1.07 -17.83 -0.27
C GLY A 80 -0.79 -16.70 0.74
N PRO A 81 0.41 -16.13 0.70
CA PRO A 81 0.78 -15.06 1.62
C PRO A 81 0.10 -13.74 1.24
N VAL A 82 -0.45 -13.06 2.24
CA VAL A 82 -0.81 -11.64 2.18
C VAL A 82 0.42 -10.83 2.54
N ASP A 83 0.67 -9.72 1.86
CA ASP A 83 1.86 -8.90 2.13
C ASP A 83 1.86 -8.37 3.56
N PHE A 84 0.70 -7.84 4.03
CA PHE A 84 0.53 -7.40 5.40
C PHE A 84 -0.87 -7.68 5.93
N LYS A 85 -0.93 -8.09 7.20
CA LYS A 85 -2.12 -8.09 8.03
C LYS A 85 -1.89 -7.16 9.20
N ILE A 86 -2.72 -6.13 9.32
CA ILE A 86 -2.72 -5.17 10.41
C ILE A 86 -3.92 -5.48 11.29
N SER A 87 -3.73 -5.62 12.60
CA SER A 87 -4.82 -5.94 13.50
C SER A 87 -4.75 -5.22 14.84
N LYS A 88 -5.93 -5.00 15.44
CA LYS A 88 -6.12 -4.48 16.78
C LYS A 88 -7.12 -5.40 17.49
N GLY A 89 -6.59 -6.42 18.18
CA GLY A 89 -7.40 -7.51 18.69
C GLY A 89 -7.86 -8.47 17.59
N ASP A 90 -8.91 -9.25 17.87
CA ASP A 90 -9.33 -10.34 16.99
C ASP A 90 -10.34 -9.91 15.91
N LEU A 91 -11.12 -8.87 16.15
CA LEU A 91 -12.20 -8.45 15.25
C LEU A 91 -11.80 -7.34 14.27
N ASP A 92 -10.81 -6.53 14.60
CA ASP A 92 -10.36 -5.43 13.76
C ASP A 92 -9.09 -5.85 12.99
N LYS A 93 -9.27 -6.19 11.70
CA LYS A 93 -8.20 -6.70 10.82
C LYS A 93 -8.31 -6.08 9.45
N THR A 94 -7.18 -5.60 8.92
CA THR A 94 -7.05 -5.07 7.56
C THR A 94 -5.90 -5.74 6.83
N LEU A 95 -6.14 -6.07 5.57
CA LEU A 95 -5.13 -6.65 4.67
C LEU A 95 -4.60 -5.56 3.72
N VAL A 96 -3.30 -5.54 3.50
CA VAL A 96 -2.67 -4.63 2.53
C VAL A 96 -1.79 -5.44 1.59
N GLU A 97 -2.05 -5.29 0.30
CA GLU A 97 -1.34 -5.96 -0.79
C GLU A 97 -0.64 -4.93 -1.67
N PHE A 98 0.61 -5.20 -2.02
CA PHE A 98 1.42 -4.36 -2.91
C PHE A 98 1.67 -5.06 -4.24
N LYS A 99 1.53 -4.33 -5.33
CA LYS A 99 1.82 -4.84 -6.67
C LYS A 99 2.58 -3.80 -7.50
N LEU A 100 3.44 -4.29 -8.40
CA LEU A 100 3.99 -3.47 -9.45
C LEU A 100 3.11 -3.58 -10.71
N ALA A 101 2.83 -2.48 -11.37
CA ALA A 101 2.06 -2.45 -12.62
C ALA A 101 2.75 -3.24 -13.74
N SER A 102 4.09 -3.37 -13.69
CA SER A 102 4.88 -4.21 -14.59
C SER A 102 4.62 -5.71 -14.46
N ASN A 103 3.98 -6.16 -13.36
CA ASN A 103 3.69 -7.57 -13.15
C ASN A 103 2.82 -8.12 -14.29
N SER A 104 3.30 -9.19 -14.94
CA SER A 104 2.59 -9.83 -16.06
C SER A 104 1.27 -10.49 -15.66
N LYS A 105 1.13 -10.88 -14.39
CA LYS A 105 -0.05 -11.51 -13.82
C LYS A 105 -0.95 -10.53 -13.04
N LEU A 106 -0.78 -9.22 -13.26
CA LEU A 106 -1.48 -8.18 -12.48
C LEU A 106 -3.00 -8.42 -12.46
N LYS A 107 -3.63 -8.62 -13.62
CA LYS A 107 -5.07 -8.87 -13.72
C LYS A 107 -5.51 -10.09 -12.90
N GLN A 108 -4.79 -11.21 -13.05
CA GLN A 108 -5.09 -12.44 -12.31
C GLN A 108 -4.91 -12.24 -10.80
N ASN A 109 -3.87 -11.53 -10.39
CA ASN A 109 -3.61 -11.24 -8.98
C ASN A 109 -4.70 -10.34 -8.38
N ILE A 110 -5.14 -9.31 -9.10
CA ILE A 110 -6.22 -8.44 -8.63
C ILE A 110 -7.55 -9.22 -8.53
N ALA A 111 -7.89 -10.02 -9.54
CA ALA A 111 -9.15 -10.75 -9.57
C ALA A 111 -9.25 -11.85 -8.50
N ASN A 112 -8.16 -12.58 -8.26
CA ASN A 112 -8.19 -13.75 -7.36
C ASN A 112 -8.00 -13.42 -5.89
N GLN A 113 -7.34 -12.31 -5.57
CA GLN A 113 -6.91 -12.01 -4.20
C GLN A 113 -8.03 -11.48 -3.31
N VAL A 114 -9.00 -10.72 -3.85
CA VAL A 114 -10.05 -10.08 -3.03
C VAL A 114 -10.87 -11.12 -2.27
N GLN A 115 -11.48 -12.04 -2.99
CA GLN A 115 -12.41 -13.00 -2.40
C GLN A 115 -11.74 -14.06 -1.51
N VAL A 116 -10.51 -14.44 -1.88
CA VAL A 116 -9.81 -15.55 -1.21
C VAL A 116 -9.23 -15.09 0.13
N TYR A 117 -8.68 -13.88 0.19
CA TYR A 117 -8.02 -13.39 1.42
C TYR A 117 -8.99 -12.86 2.46
N GLU A 118 -10.05 -12.20 2.02
CA GLU A 118 -11.10 -11.73 2.93
C GLU A 118 -11.76 -12.91 3.65
N ALA A 119 -12.12 -13.96 2.93
CA ALA A 119 -12.69 -15.16 3.51
C ALA A 119 -11.71 -15.90 4.45
N ALA A 120 -10.41 -15.98 4.10
CA ALA A 120 -9.41 -16.67 4.91
C ALA A 120 -9.05 -15.95 6.21
N ASN A 121 -9.19 -14.62 6.25
CA ASN A 121 -8.85 -13.80 7.40
C ASN A 121 -10.08 -13.35 8.22
N ASN A 122 -11.27 -13.76 7.81
CA ASN A 122 -12.53 -13.33 8.41
C ASN A 122 -12.61 -11.79 8.52
N THR A 123 -12.28 -11.10 7.42
CA THR A 123 -12.37 -9.66 7.27
C THR A 123 -12.77 -9.31 5.84
N ASN A 124 -13.49 -8.21 5.69
CA ASN A 124 -13.83 -7.59 4.39
C ASN A 124 -13.06 -6.26 4.19
N GLN A 125 -12.07 -5.99 5.04
CA GLN A 125 -11.23 -4.80 4.95
C GLN A 125 -9.90 -5.14 4.29
N SER A 126 -9.75 -4.75 3.04
CA SER A 126 -8.51 -4.96 2.28
C SER A 126 -8.18 -3.75 1.41
N MET A 127 -6.89 -3.51 1.17
CA MET A 127 -6.39 -2.48 0.25
C MET A 127 -5.39 -3.09 -0.71
N LYS A 128 -5.42 -2.62 -1.97
CA LYS A 128 -4.43 -2.93 -2.98
C LYS A 128 -3.70 -1.67 -3.39
N VAL A 129 -2.40 -1.71 -3.28
CA VAL A 129 -1.52 -0.59 -3.61
C VAL A 129 -0.71 -0.97 -4.85
N ILE A 130 -0.89 -0.24 -5.94
CA ILE A 130 -0.27 -0.53 -7.22
C ILE A 130 0.68 0.60 -7.60
N LEU A 131 1.97 0.28 -7.68
CA LEU A 131 3.02 1.21 -8.09
C LEU A 131 3.26 1.11 -9.59
N TYR A 132 3.30 2.24 -10.31
CA TYR A 132 3.63 2.30 -11.73
C TYR A 132 4.77 3.30 -12.01
N PHE A 133 5.52 3.08 -13.10
CA PHE A 133 6.73 3.82 -13.44
C PHE A 133 6.64 4.61 -14.75
N ASN A 134 5.56 4.47 -15.50
CA ASN A 134 5.35 5.17 -16.77
C ASN A 134 3.88 5.13 -17.18
N GLU A 135 3.54 5.95 -18.18
CA GLU A 135 2.19 6.11 -18.71
C GLU A 135 1.62 4.80 -19.31
N ILE A 136 2.46 3.93 -19.87
CA ILE A 136 2.03 2.65 -20.44
C ILE A 136 1.54 1.73 -19.32
N GLU A 137 2.28 1.67 -18.22
CA GLU A 137 1.90 0.90 -17.04
C GLU A 137 0.64 1.47 -16.38
N TYR A 138 0.52 2.79 -16.29
CA TYR A 138 -0.67 3.45 -15.78
C TYR A 138 -1.93 3.05 -16.58
N LYS A 139 -1.88 3.20 -17.91
CA LYS A 139 -2.98 2.80 -18.79
C LYS A 139 -3.31 1.32 -18.70
N LYS A 140 -2.29 0.47 -18.60
CA LYS A 140 -2.49 -0.97 -18.37
C LYS A 140 -3.28 -1.23 -17.10
N VAL A 141 -2.94 -0.56 -15.98
CA VAL A 141 -3.67 -0.72 -14.72
C VAL A 141 -5.12 -0.27 -14.87
N LEU A 142 -5.37 0.92 -15.45
CA LEU A 142 -6.73 1.41 -15.66
C LEU A 142 -7.59 0.44 -16.49
N ASN A 143 -7.04 -0.10 -17.58
CA ASN A 143 -7.74 -1.09 -18.40
C ASN A 143 -8.07 -2.36 -17.62
N VAL A 144 -7.13 -2.86 -16.81
CA VAL A 144 -7.35 -4.03 -15.94
C VAL A 144 -8.46 -3.76 -14.92
N LEU A 145 -8.48 -2.59 -14.31
CA LEU A 145 -9.51 -2.22 -13.34
C LEU A 145 -10.90 -2.08 -13.99
N ASP A 146 -10.96 -1.51 -15.19
CA ASP A 146 -12.18 -1.39 -15.96
C ASP A 146 -12.76 -2.77 -16.35
N GLU A 147 -11.91 -3.65 -16.89
CA GLU A 147 -12.29 -5.03 -17.24
C GLU A 147 -12.78 -5.86 -16.04
N LEU A 148 -12.35 -5.51 -14.82
CA LEU A 148 -12.77 -6.18 -13.58
C LEU A 148 -13.94 -5.47 -12.89
N GLY A 149 -14.41 -4.32 -13.40
CA GLY A 149 -15.45 -3.51 -12.77
C GLY A 149 -15.00 -2.83 -11.47
N LEU A 150 -13.70 -2.58 -11.32
CA LEU A 150 -13.07 -2.05 -10.09
C LEU A 150 -12.59 -0.60 -10.22
N SER A 151 -12.96 0.10 -11.29
CA SER A 151 -12.49 1.47 -11.57
C SER A 151 -12.88 2.49 -10.48
N SER A 152 -13.92 2.22 -9.71
CA SER A 152 -14.41 3.09 -8.61
C SER A 152 -14.09 2.52 -7.22
N ASP A 153 -13.31 1.45 -7.11
CA ASP A 153 -12.98 0.85 -5.81
C ASP A 153 -11.96 1.71 -5.05
N GLU A 154 -12.41 2.37 -4.00
CA GLU A 154 -11.57 3.24 -3.15
C GLU A 154 -10.46 2.49 -2.40
N ASN A 155 -10.52 1.17 -2.35
CA ASN A 155 -9.51 0.32 -1.74
C ASN A 155 -8.34 0.03 -2.70
N ILE A 156 -8.43 0.46 -3.96
CA ILE A 156 -7.34 0.35 -4.92
C ILE A 156 -6.63 1.70 -5.02
N ILE A 157 -5.38 1.74 -4.55
CA ILE A 157 -4.59 2.96 -4.47
C ILE A 157 -3.45 2.87 -5.48
N LEU A 158 -3.46 3.78 -6.46
CA LEU A 158 -2.38 3.89 -7.44
C LEU A 158 -1.33 4.88 -6.96
N ILE A 159 -0.05 4.52 -7.11
CA ILE A 159 1.09 5.35 -6.75
C ILE A 159 1.95 5.60 -7.99
N ASP A 160 2.15 6.88 -8.30
CA ASP A 160 2.98 7.34 -9.41
C ASP A 160 4.46 7.43 -8.98
N ALA A 161 5.27 6.49 -9.44
CA ALA A 161 6.72 6.50 -9.25
C ALA A 161 7.48 6.86 -10.55
N CYS A 162 6.86 7.56 -11.50
CA CYS A 162 7.54 8.02 -12.71
C CYS A 162 8.70 8.96 -12.37
N ASN A 163 9.79 8.87 -13.10
CA ASN A 163 11.00 9.68 -12.88
C ASN A 163 11.06 10.96 -13.72
N ASN A 164 10.01 11.27 -14.46
CA ASN A 164 9.88 12.47 -15.30
C ASN A 164 9.24 13.67 -14.55
N LYS A 165 9.29 13.66 -13.23
CA LYS A 165 8.72 14.73 -12.40
C LYS A 165 9.49 16.02 -12.60
N ILE A 166 8.77 17.12 -12.87
CA ILE A 166 9.36 18.44 -13.03
C ILE A 166 9.84 18.91 -11.65
N SER A 167 11.14 19.19 -11.54
CA SER A 167 11.70 19.80 -10.34
C SER A 167 11.31 21.29 -10.30
N ALA A 168 10.84 21.76 -9.13
CA ALA A 168 10.54 23.18 -8.93
C ALA A 168 11.76 24.11 -9.13
N SER A 169 12.97 23.55 -9.16
CA SER A 169 14.20 24.29 -9.48
C SER A 169 14.46 24.46 -10.98
N ASN A 170 13.60 23.91 -11.84
CA ASN A 170 13.72 24.02 -13.30
C ASN A 170 12.56 24.81 -13.94
N VAL A 171 11.85 25.60 -13.15
CA VAL A 171 10.81 26.54 -13.59
C VAL A 171 11.32 27.97 -13.50
#